data_4c6a76ffefc123d6f85bc79f637c3f83
#
_entry.id   4c6a76ffefc123d6f85bc79f637c3f83
#
_cell.length_a   1.000
_cell.length_b   1.000
_cell.length_c   1.000
_cell.angle_alpha   90.00
_cell.angle_beta   90.00
_cell.angle_gamma   90.00
#
_symmetry.space_group_name_H-M   'P 1'
#
loop_
_entity.id
_entity.type
_entity.pdbx_description
1 polymer ?
#
loop_
_entity_poly.entity_id
_entity_poly.type
_entity_poly.pdbx_seq_one_letter_code
_entity_poly.pdbx_strand_id
1 'polypeptide(L)'
;RVVATPRRRKIAICGFAASSRGLAPFDDPEYEIWGLNQLYRHIPRETRHFDIHVNWREDNVEGTDHPRWLAECGIPVYMTEVEPSIPTSVRYPIERVIERVVGTDYETSTVAFMLALAIMEVDEQVEEQLEADFSEEGGPSFGRDVAKVRKLVADAYSQREIAIFGIDLVVGDEYVKQK
;
A
#
# COMPACT_ATOMS: atom_id res chain seq x y z
N ARG A 1 6.72 9.23 19.11
CA ARG A 1 5.61 9.89 18.39
C ARG A 1 5.67 9.36 16.97
N VAL A 2 4.83 8.40 16.65
CA VAL A 2 4.60 8.01 15.26
C VAL A 2 4.04 9.25 14.56
N VAL A 3 4.83 9.84 13.68
CA VAL A 3 4.33 10.89 12.79
C VAL A 3 3.37 10.20 11.84
N ALA A 4 2.08 10.42 12.03
CA ALA A 4 1.07 9.93 11.10
C ALA A 4 1.41 10.53 9.73
N THR A 5 1.84 9.69 8.79
CA THR A 5 2.04 10.11 7.41
C THR A 5 0.68 10.60 6.90
N PRO A 6 0.61 11.83 6.32
CA PRO A 6 -0.66 12.29 5.77
C PRO A 6 -1.14 11.27 4.75
N ARG A 7 -2.33 10.72 4.97
CA ARG A 7 -2.95 9.77 4.05
C ARG A 7 -3.24 10.50 2.74
N ARG A 8 -2.46 10.21 1.71
CA ARG A 8 -2.63 10.79 0.38
C ARG A 8 -3.73 10.02 -0.36
N ARG A 9 -4.36 10.70 -1.31
CA ARG A 9 -5.50 10.15 -2.05
C ARG A 9 -5.08 9.24 -3.21
N LYS A 10 -3.79 9.28 -3.61
CA LYS A 10 -3.28 8.51 -4.73
C LYS A 10 -2.13 7.61 -4.27
N ILE A 11 -2.19 6.35 -4.63
CA ILE A 11 -1.22 5.32 -4.24
C ILE A 11 -0.68 4.67 -5.51
N ALA A 12 0.63 4.64 -5.67
CA ALA A 12 1.31 3.90 -6.72
C ALA A 12 2.08 2.72 -6.08
N ILE A 13 1.64 1.50 -6.35
CA ILE A 13 2.28 0.26 -5.94
C ILE A 13 3.30 -0.13 -7.00
N CYS A 14 4.58 -0.24 -6.62
CA CYS A 14 5.67 -0.52 -7.55
C CYS A 14 6.27 -1.90 -7.29
N GLY A 15 6.47 -2.67 -8.36
CA GLY A 15 7.14 -3.97 -8.36
C GLY A 15 8.42 -3.94 -9.20
N PHE A 16 9.04 -5.13 -9.36
CA PHE A 16 10.36 -5.27 -10.00
C PHE A 16 10.37 -5.25 -11.52
N ALA A 17 9.24 -5.50 -12.19
CA ALA A 17 9.23 -5.60 -13.65
C ALA A 17 9.56 -4.26 -14.32
N ALA A 18 10.60 -4.26 -15.14
CA ALA A 18 11.10 -3.06 -15.79
C ALA A 18 10.16 -2.51 -16.88
N SER A 19 9.23 -3.34 -17.37
CA SER A 19 8.28 -3.02 -18.45
C SER A 19 7.44 -1.78 -18.17
N SER A 20 6.97 -1.63 -16.93
CA SER A 20 6.09 -0.52 -16.53
C SER A 20 6.54 0.24 -15.28
N ARG A 21 7.54 -0.24 -14.56
CA ARG A 21 8.04 0.42 -13.33
C ARG A 21 8.43 1.87 -13.57
N GLY A 22 9.11 2.16 -14.68
CA GLY A 22 9.53 3.51 -15.05
C GLY A 22 8.40 4.48 -15.37
N LEU A 23 7.16 3.98 -15.50
CA LEU A 23 5.97 4.80 -15.74
C LEU A 23 5.29 5.28 -14.44
N ALA A 24 5.76 4.80 -13.28
CA ALA A 24 5.22 5.23 -12.00
C ALA A 24 5.45 6.74 -11.78
N PRO A 25 4.49 7.44 -11.14
CA PRO A 25 4.49 8.89 -11.01
C PRO A 25 5.46 9.37 -9.92
N PHE A 26 6.75 9.07 -10.09
CA PHE A 26 7.77 9.40 -9.08
C PHE A 26 7.91 10.89 -8.82
N ASP A 27 7.65 11.74 -9.80
CA ASP A 27 7.77 13.21 -9.69
C ASP A 27 6.48 13.89 -9.20
N ASP A 28 5.37 13.15 -9.13
CA ASP A 28 4.10 13.70 -8.65
C ASP A 28 4.00 13.59 -7.11
N PRO A 29 4.01 14.72 -6.38
CA PRO A 29 3.95 14.71 -4.92
C PRO A 29 2.59 14.28 -4.35
N GLU A 30 1.53 14.19 -5.19
CA GLU A 30 0.22 13.69 -4.77
C GLU A 30 0.20 12.18 -4.59
N TYR A 31 1.17 11.46 -5.19
CA TYR A 31 1.25 10.02 -5.04
C TYR A 31 2.10 9.61 -3.82
N GLU A 32 1.56 8.71 -3.04
CA GLU A 32 2.37 7.82 -2.22
C GLU A 32 2.98 6.76 -3.14
N ILE A 33 4.28 6.55 -3.04
CA ILE A 33 4.98 5.50 -3.77
C ILE A 33 5.29 4.37 -2.79
N TRP A 34 4.70 3.22 -3.03
CA TRP A 34 4.87 2.05 -2.20
C TRP A 34 5.82 1.06 -2.87
N GLY A 35 6.92 0.75 -2.22
CA GLY A 35 7.91 -0.20 -2.67
C GLY A 35 7.96 -1.45 -1.80
N LEU A 36 8.71 -2.45 -2.26
CA LEU A 36 8.84 -3.73 -1.56
C LEU A 36 10.26 -4.31 -1.67
N ASN A 37 10.67 -5.04 -0.66
CA ASN A 37 11.93 -5.79 -0.62
C ASN A 37 13.12 -4.88 -1.02
N GLN A 38 13.93 -5.24 -1.99
CA GLN A 38 15.07 -4.43 -2.44
C GLN A 38 14.76 -3.48 -3.62
N LEU A 39 13.46 -3.16 -3.85
CA LEU A 39 13.05 -2.29 -4.95
C LEU A 39 13.61 -0.87 -4.86
N TYR A 40 13.88 -0.37 -3.64
CA TYR A 40 14.51 0.94 -3.41
C TYR A 40 15.79 1.19 -4.22
N ARG A 41 16.46 0.12 -4.66
CA ARG A 41 17.66 0.20 -5.51
C ARG A 41 17.37 0.56 -6.97
N HIS A 42 16.11 0.49 -7.37
CA HIS A 42 15.66 0.58 -8.76
C HIS A 42 14.64 1.67 -9.01
N ILE A 43 14.25 2.40 -7.98
CA ILE A 43 13.30 3.51 -8.06
C ILE A 43 13.85 4.74 -7.33
N PRO A 44 13.51 5.95 -7.76
CA PRO A 44 14.10 7.18 -7.22
C PRO A 44 13.57 7.56 -5.84
N ARG A 45 12.40 7.10 -5.45
CA ARG A 45 11.82 7.37 -4.13
C ARG A 45 10.77 6.35 -3.73
N GLU A 46 10.60 6.21 -2.43
CA GLU A 46 9.48 5.52 -1.78
C GLU A 46 8.92 6.41 -0.68
N THR A 47 7.65 6.21 -0.34
CA THR A 47 6.99 6.85 0.81
C THR A 47 6.59 5.83 1.87
N ARG A 48 6.42 4.56 1.47
CA ARG A 48 6.24 3.40 2.33
C ARG A 48 6.97 2.21 1.73
N HIS A 49 7.51 1.39 2.60
CA HIS A 49 8.21 0.16 2.23
C HIS A 49 7.50 -1.06 2.81
N PHE A 50 7.53 -2.17 2.09
CA PHE A 50 6.93 -3.43 2.51
C PHE A 50 7.97 -4.55 2.46
N ASP A 51 8.21 -5.16 3.60
CA ASP A 51 9.03 -6.36 3.73
C ASP A 51 8.27 -7.39 4.57
N ILE A 52 7.39 -8.14 3.92
CA ILE A 52 6.50 -9.12 4.55
C ILE A 52 7.16 -10.52 4.52
N HIS A 53 8.45 -10.57 4.85
CA HIS A 53 9.18 -11.81 4.94
C HIS A 53 9.53 -12.15 6.38
N VAL A 54 9.43 -13.44 6.74
CA VAL A 54 9.84 -13.91 8.06
C VAL A 54 11.36 -13.82 8.21
N ASN A 55 12.09 -14.09 7.13
CA ASN A 55 13.56 -14.16 7.10
C ASN A 55 14.19 -12.93 6.43
N TRP A 56 13.60 -11.75 6.57
CA TRP A 56 14.04 -10.51 5.92
C TRP A 56 15.54 -10.19 6.12
N ARG A 57 16.15 -10.69 7.22
CA ARG A 57 17.60 -10.51 7.48
C ARG A 57 18.49 -11.32 6.54
N GLU A 58 17.96 -12.41 5.99
CA GLU A 58 18.68 -13.32 5.10
C GLU A 58 18.50 -12.94 3.63
N ASP A 59 17.53 -12.08 3.32
CA ASP A 59 17.20 -11.61 1.96
C ASP A 59 18.22 -10.56 1.44
N ASN A 60 19.50 -10.75 1.76
CA ASN A 60 20.55 -9.90 1.24
C ASN A 60 20.98 -10.36 -0.16
N VAL A 61 20.80 -9.51 -1.15
CA VAL A 61 21.49 -9.66 -2.43
C VAL A 61 22.97 -9.31 -2.23
N GLU A 62 23.87 -10.09 -2.81
CA GLU A 62 25.31 -9.89 -2.74
C GLU A 62 25.69 -8.42 -3.02
N GLY A 63 26.51 -7.84 -2.15
CA GLY A 63 26.92 -6.44 -2.23
C GLY A 63 25.91 -5.42 -1.72
N THR A 64 24.85 -5.84 -1.01
CA THR A 64 23.90 -4.95 -0.36
C THR A 64 23.87 -5.18 1.15
N ASP A 65 23.44 -4.16 1.87
CA ASP A 65 23.13 -4.24 3.30
C ASP A 65 21.67 -3.84 3.51
N HIS A 66 20.79 -4.74 3.14
CA HIS A 66 19.34 -4.53 3.23
C HIS A 66 18.86 -4.25 4.66
N PRO A 67 19.30 -5.00 5.69
CA PRO A 67 18.92 -4.71 7.07
C PRO A 67 19.34 -3.31 7.52
N ARG A 68 20.50 -2.86 7.11
CA ARG A 68 20.96 -1.50 7.41
C ARG A 68 20.10 -0.44 6.71
N TRP A 69 19.79 -0.65 5.43
CA TRP A 69 18.94 0.26 4.70
C TRP A 69 17.56 0.39 5.36
N LEU A 70 16.93 -0.74 5.76
CA LEU A 70 15.65 -0.74 6.48
C LEU A 70 15.72 0.07 7.78
N ALA A 71 16.81 -0.04 8.52
CA ALA A 71 17.02 0.70 9.77
C ALA A 71 17.21 2.21 9.57
N GLU A 72 17.76 2.63 8.42
CA GLU A 72 18.16 4.01 8.12
C GLU A 72 17.21 4.74 7.15
N CYS A 73 16.29 4.05 6.47
CA CYS A 73 15.47 4.62 5.38
C CYS A 73 14.53 5.76 5.80
N GLY A 74 14.14 5.83 7.08
CA GLY A 74 13.34 6.91 7.64
C GLY A 74 11.87 6.96 7.19
N ILE A 75 11.41 6.03 6.36
CA ILE A 75 10.02 5.88 5.93
C ILE A 75 9.36 4.70 6.67
N PRO A 76 8.01 4.64 6.78
CA PRO A 76 7.33 3.49 7.36
C PRO A 76 7.67 2.18 6.63
N VAL A 77 8.10 1.17 7.38
CA VAL A 77 8.42 -0.17 6.88
C VAL A 77 7.38 -1.15 7.43
N TYR A 78 6.51 -1.63 6.56
CA TYR A 78 5.49 -2.62 6.91
C TYR A 78 6.09 -4.02 6.91
N MET A 79 5.98 -4.71 8.05
CA MET A 79 6.55 -6.03 8.31
C MET A 79 5.51 -6.94 8.96
N THR A 80 5.79 -8.23 9.03
CA THR A 80 4.92 -9.18 9.75
C THR A 80 4.80 -8.85 11.24
N GLU A 81 5.90 -8.39 11.85
CA GLU A 81 5.95 -7.93 13.23
C GLU A 81 6.80 -6.66 13.34
N VAL A 82 6.58 -5.87 14.39
CA VAL A 82 7.43 -4.72 14.69
C VAL A 82 8.85 -5.19 15.03
N GLU A 83 9.84 -4.62 14.38
CA GLU A 83 11.25 -4.95 14.53
C GLU A 83 11.97 -3.82 15.29
N PRO A 84 12.45 -4.05 16.51
CA PRO A 84 13.10 -3.01 17.32
C PRO A 84 14.35 -2.40 16.69
N SER A 85 15.04 -3.13 15.81
CA SER A 85 16.22 -2.63 15.09
C SER A 85 15.87 -1.73 13.90
N ILE A 86 14.59 -1.64 13.54
CA ILE A 86 14.07 -0.77 12.47
C ILE A 86 13.11 0.23 13.09
N PRO A 87 13.55 1.46 13.41
CA PRO A 87 12.75 2.43 14.17
C PRO A 87 11.42 2.82 13.55
N THR A 88 11.29 2.66 12.23
CA THR A 88 10.09 2.99 11.45
C THR A 88 9.25 1.76 11.11
N SER A 89 9.57 0.59 11.68
CA SER A 89 8.81 -0.63 11.43
C SER A 89 7.38 -0.52 11.96
N VAL A 90 6.43 -1.01 11.15
CA VAL A 90 5.02 -1.06 11.44
C VAL A 90 4.54 -2.48 11.21
N ARG A 91 3.81 -3.06 12.17
CA ARG A 91 3.19 -4.35 11.95
C ARG A 91 2.11 -4.22 10.87
N TYR A 92 2.17 -5.06 9.85
CA TYR A 92 1.13 -5.13 8.84
C TYR A 92 -0.21 -5.56 9.48
N PRO A 93 -1.32 -4.84 9.25
CA PRO A 93 -2.58 -5.07 9.97
C PRO A 93 -3.38 -6.23 9.33
N ILE A 94 -2.80 -7.43 9.32
CA ILE A 94 -3.31 -8.60 8.60
C ILE A 94 -4.75 -8.96 9.00
N GLU A 95 -5.08 -8.90 10.29
CA GLU A 95 -6.41 -9.26 10.79
C GLU A 95 -7.48 -8.31 10.24
N ARG A 96 -7.19 -6.99 10.21
CA ARG A 96 -8.11 -5.98 9.68
C ARG A 96 -8.28 -6.11 8.18
N VAL A 97 -7.19 -6.38 7.46
CA VAL A 97 -7.22 -6.55 6.01
C VAL A 97 -8.04 -7.78 5.62
N ILE A 98 -7.85 -8.91 6.32
CA ILE A 98 -8.66 -10.11 6.12
C ILE A 98 -10.14 -9.81 6.38
N GLU A 99 -10.46 -9.18 7.48
CA GLU A 99 -11.85 -8.87 7.86
C GLU A 99 -12.54 -7.94 6.84
N ARG A 100 -11.85 -6.90 6.38
CA ARG A 100 -12.46 -5.82 5.59
C ARG A 100 -12.37 -5.99 4.09
N VAL A 101 -11.37 -6.69 3.58
CA VAL A 101 -11.06 -6.70 2.13
C VAL A 101 -11.05 -8.11 1.56
N VAL A 102 -10.26 -9.00 2.14
CA VAL A 102 -9.91 -10.28 1.50
C VAL A 102 -10.91 -11.40 1.87
N GLY A 103 -11.41 -11.41 3.09
CA GLY A 103 -12.31 -12.44 3.61
C GLY A 103 -11.65 -13.82 3.80
N THR A 104 -10.34 -13.93 3.58
CA THR A 104 -9.55 -15.17 3.71
C THR A 104 -8.11 -14.81 4.09
N ASP A 105 -7.40 -15.74 4.71
CA ASP A 105 -5.99 -15.62 5.09
C ASP A 105 -5.02 -16.04 3.97
N TYR A 106 -5.54 -16.27 2.77
CA TYR A 106 -4.74 -16.73 1.63
C TYR A 106 -4.22 -15.54 0.80
N GLU A 107 -3.07 -15.01 1.18
CA GLU A 107 -2.31 -14.05 0.38
C GLU A 107 -0.94 -14.64 0.01
N THR A 108 -0.58 -14.53 -1.27
CA THR A 108 0.56 -15.26 -1.86
C THR A 108 1.75 -14.38 -2.22
N SER A 109 1.62 -13.05 -2.15
CA SER A 109 2.71 -12.15 -2.53
C SER A 109 2.66 -10.83 -1.78
N THR A 110 3.82 -10.19 -1.59
CA THR A 110 3.92 -8.85 -0.99
C THR A 110 3.06 -7.82 -1.73
N VAL A 111 2.94 -7.94 -3.06
CA VAL A 111 2.07 -7.06 -3.85
C VAL A 111 0.60 -7.22 -3.49
N ALA A 112 0.14 -8.45 -3.25
CA ALA A 112 -1.24 -8.69 -2.80
C ALA A 112 -1.50 -8.03 -1.44
N PHE A 113 -0.58 -8.14 -0.50
CA PHE A 113 -0.65 -7.42 0.79
C PHE A 113 -0.71 -5.90 0.59
N MET A 114 0.15 -5.35 -0.26
CA MET A 114 0.14 -3.91 -0.55
C MET A 114 -1.20 -3.45 -1.14
N LEU A 115 -1.73 -4.18 -2.10
CA LEU A 115 -3.01 -3.86 -2.74
C LEU A 115 -4.18 -3.94 -1.77
N ALA A 116 -4.24 -4.99 -0.96
CA ALA A 116 -5.29 -5.17 0.04
C ALA A 116 -5.27 -4.03 1.09
N LEU A 117 -4.08 -3.65 1.57
CA LEU A 117 -3.94 -2.49 2.47
C LEU A 117 -4.36 -1.18 1.79
N ALA A 118 -3.99 -0.97 0.53
CA ALA A 118 -4.37 0.23 -0.22
C ALA A 118 -5.89 0.35 -0.37
N ILE A 119 -6.57 -0.74 -0.69
CA ILE A 119 -8.04 -0.80 -0.78
C ILE A 119 -8.65 -0.47 0.59
N MET A 120 -8.20 -1.12 1.66
CA MET A 120 -8.71 -0.87 3.00
C MET A 120 -8.55 0.61 3.41
N GLU A 121 -7.37 1.20 3.17
CA GLU A 121 -7.12 2.60 3.53
C GLU A 121 -7.95 3.58 2.69
N VAL A 122 -8.20 3.27 1.42
CA VAL A 122 -9.09 4.07 0.55
C VAL A 122 -10.52 4.01 1.07
N ASP A 123 -11.02 2.83 1.41
CA ASP A 123 -12.37 2.66 1.97
C ASP A 123 -12.54 3.41 3.28
N GLU A 124 -11.58 3.32 4.20
CA GLU A 124 -11.59 4.05 5.47
C GLU A 124 -11.62 5.57 5.26
N GLN A 125 -10.85 6.09 4.31
CA GLN A 125 -10.87 7.52 3.97
C GLN A 125 -12.21 7.97 3.36
N VAL A 126 -12.85 7.11 2.59
CA VAL A 126 -14.18 7.37 2.04
C VAL A 126 -15.22 7.37 3.16
N GLU A 127 -15.18 6.39 4.07
CA GLU A 127 -16.06 6.33 5.24
C GLU A 127 -15.93 7.59 6.08
N GLU A 128 -14.70 8.00 6.45
CA GLU A 128 -14.42 9.23 7.22
C GLU A 128 -14.96 10.49 6.52
N GLN A 129 -14.80 10.60 5.20
CA GLN A 129 -15.31 11.73 4.42
C GLN A 129 -16.84 11.76 4.42
N LEU A 130 -17.47 10.61 4.19
CA LEU A 130 -18.94 10.53 4.16
C LEU A 130 -19.55 10.84 5.52
N GLU A 131 -18.92 10.40 6.62
CA GLU A 131 -19.38 10.74 7.97
C GLU A 131 -19.33 12.26 8.22
N ALA A 132 -18.28 12.94 7.75
CA ALA A 132 -18.15 14.39 7.83
C ALA A 132 -19.24 15.09 7.00
N ASP A 133 -19.40 14.69 5.73
CA ASP A 133 -20.39 15.25 4.81
C ASP A 133 -21.83 15.06 5.34
N PHE A 134 -22.14 13.89 5.91
CA PHE A 134 -23.44 13.62 6.54
C PHE A 134 -23.68 14.46 7.80
N SER A 135 -22.64 14.72 8.57
CA SER A 135 -22.76 15.54 9.79
C SER A 135 -23.04 17.01 9.47
N GLU A 136 -22.42 17.55 8.43
CA GLU A 136 -22.62 18.93 7.98
C GLU A 136 -24.03 19.14 7.38
N GLU A 137 -24.60 18.16 6.70
CA GLU A 137 -25.90 18.26 6.01
C GLU A 137 -27.12 17.97 6.89
N GLY A 138 -26.97 17.81 8.20
CA GLY A 138 -28.10 17.74 9.14
C GLY A 138 -28.59 16.35 9.52
N GLY A 139 -27.79 15.32 9.31
CA GLY A 139 -27.98 14.01 9.94
C GLY A 139 -29.04 13.09 9.29
N PRO A 140 -29.83 12.32 10.06
CA PRO A 140 -30.59 11.15 9.57
C PRO A 140 -31.64 11.38 8.49
N SER A 141 -32.10 12.63 8.28
CA SER A 141 -33.04 12.95 7.19
C SER A 141 -32.41 12.84 5.82
N PHE A 142 -31.09 12.97 5.74
CA PHE A 142 -30.29 12.88 4.52
C PHE A 142 -30.29 11.48 3.91
N GLY A 143 -30.25 10.43 4.72
CA GLY A 143 -30.23 9.03 4.25
C GLY A 143 -31.47 8.59 3.47
N ARG A 144 -32.51 9.42 3.38
CA ARG A 144 -33.72 9.12 2.59
C ARG A 144 -33.54 9.45 1.10
N ASP A 145 -32.60 10.30 0.75
CA ASP A 145 -32.28 10.60 -0.65
C ASP A 145 -31.16 9.69 -1.16
N VAL A 146 -31.53 8.50 -1.61
CA VAL A 146 -30.61 7.49 -2.13
C VAL A 146 -29.78 8.00 -3.31
N ALA A 147 -30.34 8.87 -4.16
CA ALA A 147 -29.62 9.42 -5.31
C ALA A 147 -28.50 10.36 -4.86
N LYS A 148 -28.75 11.19 -3.86
CA LYS A 148 -27.77 12.09 -3.27
C LYS A 148 -26.65 11.30 -2.58
N VAL A 149 -27.01 10.27 -1.80
CA VAL A 149 -26.02 9.39 -1.15
C VAL A 149 -25.12 8.70 -2.18
N ARG A 150 -25.71 8.11 -3.23
CA ARG A 150 -24.93 7.46 -4.31
C ARG A 150 -23.98 8.43 -4.99
N LYS A 151 -24.41 9.66 -5.22
CA LYS A 151 -23.54 10.69 -5.82
C LYS A 151 -22.37 11.01 -4.92
N LEU A 152 -22.58 11.24 -3.62
CA LEU A 152 -21.51 11.53 -2.67
C LEU A 152 -20.50 10.38 -2.59
N VAL A 153 -20.95 9.14 -2.53
CA VAL A 153 -20.07 7.96 -2.55
C VAL A 153 -19.24 7.94 -3.84
N ALA A 154 -19.87 8.12 -5.01
CA ALA A 154 -19.16 8.14 -6.27
C ALA A 154 -18.13 9.28 -6.36
N ASP A 155 -18.50 10.47 -5.91
CA ASP A 155 -17.61 11.65 -5.87
C ASP A 155 -16.43 11.41 -4.92
N ALA A 156 -16.66 10.79 -3.77
CA ALA A 156 -15.61 10.45 -2.81
C ALA A 156 -14.60 9.46 -3.38
N TYR A 157 -15.03 8.38 -4.04
CA TYR A 157 -14.13 7.42 -4.70
C TYR A 157 -13.40 8.02 -5.91
N SER A 158 -14.05 8.89 -6.68
CA SER A 158 -13.45 9.49 -7.88
C SER A 158 -12.21 10.33 -7.61
N GLN A 159 -11.99 10.73 -6.35
CA GLN A 159 -10.83 11.51 -5.93
C GLN A 159 -9.63 10.64 -5.50
N ARG A 160 -9.76 9.32 -5.59
CA ARG A 160 -8.78 8.35 -5.11
C ARG A 160 -8.31 7.47 -6.24
N GLU A 161 -7.06 7.06 -6.16
CA GLU A 161 -6.45 6.24 -7.20
C GLU A 161 -5.49 5.23 -6.57
N ILE A 162 -5.58 3.98 -7.01
CA ILE A 162 -4.59 2.94 -6.76
C ILE A 162 -4.07 2.50 -8.11
N ALA A 163 -2.81 2.79 -8.40
CA ALA A 163 -2.14 2.41 -9.64
C ALA A 163 -1.03 1.39 -9.35
N ILE A 164 -0.83 0.45 -10.25
CA ILE A 164 0.14 -0.65 -10.10
C ILE A 164 1.13 -0.58 -11.26
N PHE A 165 2.43 -0.61 -10.93
CA PHE A 165 3.52 -0.53 -11.88
C PHE A 165 4.57 -1.61 -11.60
N GLY A 166 5.26 -2.07 -12.63
CA GLY A 166 6.36 -3.02 -12.46
C GLY A 166 5.91 -4.41 -12.03
N ILE A 167 4.69 -4.80 -12.39
CA ILE A 167 4.14 -6.13 -12.12
C ILE A 167 3.72 -6.74 -13.45
N ASP A 168 4.52 -7.70 -13.90
CA ASP A 168 4.19 -8.48 -15.10
C ASP A 168 3.49 -9.76 -14.67
N LEU A 169 2.25 -9.91 -15.07
CA LEU A 169 1.52 -11.18 -14.95
C LEU A 169 1.96 -12.17 -16.04
N VAL A 170 3.16 -12.03 -16.58
CA VAL A 170 3.66 -12.91 -17.62
C VAL A 170 4.08 -14.21 -17.00
N VAL A 171 3.29 -15.19 -17.26
CA VAL A 171 3.61 -16.61 -17.16
C VAL A 171 4.63 -16.91 -18.25
N GLY A 172 5.87 -16.49 -18.07
CA GLY A 172 7.01 -16.89 -18.88
C GLY A 172 7.87 -17.86 -18.08
N ASP A 173 9.08 -18.01 -18.47
CA ASP A 173 10.06 -19.01 -18.03
C ASP A 173 10.34 -19.16 -16.51
N GLU A 174 9.77 -18.31 -15.64
CA GLU A 174 9.97 -18.43 -14.19
C GLU A 174 9.34 -19.69 -13.59
N TYR A 175 8.20 -20.14 -14.11
CA TYR A 175 7.57 -21.39 -13.68
C TYR A 175 8.31 -22.64 -14.18
N VAL A 176 9.11 -22.50 -15.19
CA VAL A 176 9.90 -23.63 -15.76
C VAL A 176 11.16 -23.90 -14.94
N LYS A 177 11.69 -22.92 -14.20
CA LYS A 177 12.91 -23.06 -13.39
C LYS A 177 12.68 -23.62 -11.99
N GLN A 178 11.44 -23.80 -11.57
CA GLN A 178 11.08 -24.34 -10.24
C GLN A 178 10.66 -25.81 -10.25
N LYS A 179 10.97 -26.56 -11.32
CA LYS A 179 10.76 -28.01 -11.36
C LYS A 179 12.07 -28.76 -11.25
#